data_38fe6082ae3754a0190b0c4664f13470
#
_entry.id   38fe6082ae3754a0190b0c4664f13470
#
_cell.length_a   1.000
_cell.length_b   1.000
_cell.length_c   1.000
_cell.angle_alpha   90.00
_cell.angle_beta   90.00
_cell.angle_gamma   90.00
#
_symmetry.space_group_name_H-M   'P 1'
#
loop_
_entity.id
_entity.type
_entity.pdbx_description
1 polymer ?
#
loop_
_entity_poly.entity_id
_entity_poly.type
_entity_poly.pdbx_seq_one_letter_code
_entity_poly.pdbx_strand_id
1 'polypeptide(L)'
;MNKIATTIPNKIKQPAQCCKYCGKNYIKKINLDKHVILCELLNNSKTKTIVEDDQEVPSQRKMYEMILEIGKKLNGLDKKVDELNKWVIKKKKKINVVEWLNNHITPEINFDSLIEKIIIYKDVVHYLFQNTFADTMNHIFSRNIYNVSESEYPIFAFVQKSNVFYIYENEEAGWMELNREKLVKFLNRVHTKLYRLYLEWKKENRTHIEDDEKLSLLCDKTTCKMMDVDFRQESILGKIRSNMYGRMKTDMKALVEYDFEF
;
A
#
# COMPACT_ATOMS: atom_id res chain seq x y z
N MET A 1 14.96 -46.19 36.13
CA MET A 1 15.27 -46.41 34.71
C MET A 1 13.96 -46.54 33.94
N ASN A 2 13.42 -45.44 33.45
CA ASN A 2 12.23 -45.41 32.59
C ASN A 2 12.63 -44.83 31.23
N LYS A 3 12.57 -45.69 30.22
CA LYS A 3 12.80 -45.32 28.81
C LYS A 3 11.54 -44.64 28.28
N ILE A 4 11.65 -43.40 27.91
CA ILE A 4 10.62 -42.65 27.17
C ILE A 4 10.78 -43.03 25.69
N ALA A 5 9.79 -43.72 25.14
CA ALA A 5 9.71 -44.00 23.71
C ALA A 5 9.19 -42.75 22.96
N THR A 6 10.02 -42.21 22.11
CA THR A 6 9.66 -41.14 21.18
C THR A 6 8.87 -41.71 20.01
N THR A 7 7.57 -41.41 19.98
CA THR A 7 6.69 -41.77 18.86
C THR A 7 6.91 -40.79 17.69
N ILE A 8 7.36 -41.31 16.55
CA ILE A 8 7.50 -40.58 15.30
C ILE A 8 6.10 -40.35 14.70
N PRO A 9 5.70 -39.11 14.32
CA PRO A 9 4.38 -38.90 13.74
C PRO A 9 4.28 -39.54 12.36
N ASN A 10 3.31 -40.42 12.19
CA ASN A 10 2.90 -41.03 10.92
C ASN A 10 2.56 -39.93 9.90
N LYS A 11 3.33 -39.87 8.78
CA LYS A 11 2.96 -39.10 7.60
C LYS A 11 1.63 -39.62 7.06
N ILE A 12 0.59 -38.83 7.18
CA ILE A 12 -0.72 -39.04 6.55
C ILE A 12 -0.47 -39.14 5.04
N LYS A 13 -0.59 -40.35 4.47
CA LYS A 13 -0.55 -40.56 3.03
C LYS A 13 -1.81 -39.89 2.44
N GLN A 14 -1.66 -38.86 1.62
CA GLN A 14 -2.76 -38.30 0.85
C GLN A 14 -3.38 -39.40 -0.02
N PRO A 15 -4.73 -39.47 -0.15
CA PRO A 15 -5.39 -40.47 -0.95
C PRO A 15 -4.93 -40.36 -2.39
N ALA A 16 -4.51 -41.50 -2.98
CA ALA A 16 -4.11 -41.56 -4.37
C ALA A 16 -5.32 -41.26 -5.27
N GLN A 17 -5.16 -40.29 -6.16
CA GLN A 17 -6.18 -39.91 -7.14
C GLN A 17 -6.06 -40.81 -8.36
N CYS A 18 -7.13 -41.50 -8.76
CA CYS A 18 -7.16 -42.53 -9.79
C CYS A 18 -7.85 -41.99 -11.06
N CYS A 19 -7.32 -42.33 -12.24
CA CYS A 19 -7.96 -42.05 -13.51
C CYS A 19 -9.18 -42.98 -13.73
N LYS A 20 -10.34 -42.41 -13.93
CA LYS A 20 -11.63 -43.14 -14.18
C LYS A 20 -11.65 -43.98 -15.46
N TYR A 21 -10.76 -43.71 -16.42
CA TYR A 21 -10.71 -44.40 -17.71
C TYR A 21 -9.76 -45.58 -17.75
N CYS A 22 -8.57 -45.48 -17.09
CA CYS A 22 -7.54 -46.54 -17.15
C CYS A 22 -7.10 -47.08 -15.79
N GLY A 23 -7.64 -46.54 -14.67
CA GLY A 23 -7.29 -47.00 -13.32
C GLY A 23 -5.93 -46.57 -12.81
N LYS A 24 -5.15 -45.75 -13.52
CA LYS A 24 -3.79 -45.35 -13.11
C LYS A 24 -3.81 -44.30 -11.99
N ASN A 25 -3.01 -44.53 -10.94
CA ASN A 25 -2.95 -43.66 -9.76
C ASN A 25 -1.90 -42.55 -9.90
N TYR A 26 -2.23 -41.34 -9.44
CA TYR A 26 -1.37 -40.18 -9.44
C TYR A 26 -1.29 -39.53 -8.05
N ILE A 27 -0.10 -39.10 -7.64
CA ILE A 27 0.15 -38.46 -6.36
C ILE A 27 -0.27 -36.98 -6.39
N LYS A 28 -0.15 -36.32 -7.56
CA LYS A 28 -0.50 -34.90 -7.75
C LYS A 28 -1.72 -34.77 -8.65
N LYS A 29 -2.74 -34.01 -8.23
CA LYS A 29 -3.97 -33.75 -8.97
C LYS A 29 -3.70 -33.21 -10.38
N ILE A 30 -2.76 -32.29 -10.54
CA ILE A 30 -2.39 -31.68 -11.82
C ILE A 30 -1.88 -32.70 -12.84
N ASN A 31 -1.23 -33.77 -12.39
CA ASN A 31 -0.77 -34.83 -13.26
C ASN A 31 -1.90 -35.80 -13.64
N LEU A 32 -2.87 -35.99 -12.74
CA LEU A 32 -4.10 -36.73 -13.04
C LEU A 32 -4.93 -35.97 -14.07
N ASP A 33 -5.16 -34.68 -13.90
CA ASP A 33 -5.97 -33.86 -14.82
C ASP A 33 -5.39 -33.86 -16.23
N LYS A 34 -4.07 -33.70 -16.38
CA LYS A 34 -3.39 -33.80 -17.68
C LYS A 34 -3.55 -35.20 -18.31
N HIS A 35 -3.46 -36.25 -17.50
CA HIS A 35 -3.62 -37.62 -17.99
C HIS A 35 -5.08 -37.96 -18.37
N VAL A 36 -6.06 -37.47 -17.58
CA VAL A 36 -7.48 -37.71 -17.83
C VAL A 36 -7.91 -37.22 -19.22
N ILE A 37 -7.47 -36.02 -19.61
CA ILE A 37 -7.75 -35.44 -20.93
C ILE A 37 -7.28 -36.37 -22.07
N LEU A 38 -6.03 -36.84 -21.99
CA LEU A 38 -5.45 -37.74 -22.97
C LEU A 38 -6.10 -39.11 -22.94
N CYS A 39 -6.44 -39.63 -21.78
CA CYS A 39 -7.04 -40.93 -21.61
C CYS A 39 -8.49 -40.97 -22.08
N GLU A 40 -9.23 -39.85 -21.91
CA GLU A 40 -10.56 -39.65 -22.43
C GLU A 40 -10.60 -39.62 -23.96
N LEU A 41 -9.70 -38.89 -24.59
CA LEU A 41 -9.56 -38.84 -26.06
C LEU A 41 -9.25 -40.22 -26.65
N LEU A 42 -8.32 -40.97 -26.01
CA LEU A 42 -7.97 -42.32 -26.47
C LEU A 42 -9.09 -43.35 -26.25
N ASN A 43 -9.91 -43.18 -25.23
CA ASN A 43 -11.03 -44.08 -24.95
C ASN A 43 -12.24 -43.81 -25.87
N ASN A 44 -12.54 -42.55 -26.17
CA ASN A 44 -13.58 -42.15 -27.09
C ASN A 44 -13.26 -42.53 -28.55
N SER A 45 -12.00 -42.69 -28.92
CA SER A 45 -11.56 -43.13 -30.23
C SER A 45 -11.82 -44.65 -30.46
N LYS A 46 -11.99 -45.44 -29.39
CA LYS A 46 -12.25 -46.87 -29.47
C LYS A 46 -13.75 -47.23 -29.62
N THR A 47 -14.67 -46.28 -29.39
CA THR A 47 -16.12 -46.51 -29.35
C THR A 47 -16.89 -45.91 -30.52
N LYS A 48 -16.26 -45.25 -31.48
CA LYS A 48 -16.93 -44.74 -32.68
C LYS A 48 -16.81 -45.71 -33.84
N THR A 49 -17.84 -46.51 -34.04
CA THR A 49 -18.19 -47.14 -35.30
C THR A 49 -18.36 -46.05 -36.38
N ILE A 50 -17.79 -46.35 -37.50
CA ILE A 50 -17.69 -45.63 -38.76
C ILE A 50 -19.03 -44.97 -39.15
N VAL A 51 -19.04 -43.62 -39.22
CA VAL A 51 -19.96 -42.88 -40.08
C VAL A 51 -19.06 -42.28 -41.16
N GLU A 52 -19.29 -42.68 -42.37
CA GLU A 52 -18.66 -42.15 -43.56
C GLU A 52 -19.02 -40.66 -43.70
N ASP A 53 -18.05 -39.82 -43.48
CA ASP A 53 -18.07 -38.42 -43.88
C ASP A 53 -16.75 -38.13 -44.58
N ASP A 54 -16.82 -37.66 -45.83
CA ASP A 54 -15.71 -37.49 -46.78
C ASP A 54 -14.69 -36.38 -46.40
N GLN A 55 -14.26 -36.38 -45.17
CA GLN A 55 -13.06 -35.62 -44.76
C GLN A 55 -11.93 -36.61 -44.46
N GLU A 56 -10.83 -36.52 -45.20
CA GLU A 56 -9.61 -37.29 -44.95
C GLU A 56 -9.15 -37.16 -43.50
N VAL A 57 -9.68 -37.99 -42.61
CA VAL A 57 -9.25 -38.07 -41.22
C VAL A 57 -7.80 -38.58 -41.21
N PRO A 58 -6.83 -37.83 -40.64
CA PRO A 58 -5.43 -38.25 -40.60
C PRO A 58 -5.31 -39.61 -39.92
N SER A 59 -4.48 -40.49 -40.47
CA SER A 59 -4.18 -41.80 -39.85
C SER A 59 -3.79 -41.66 -38.38
N GLN A 60 -4.09 -42.68 -37.56
CA GLN A 60 -3.72 -42.67 -36.11
C GLN A 60 -2.23 -42.34 -35.89
N ARG A 61 -1.35 -42.78 -36.77
CA ARG A 61 0.07 -42.48 -36.72
C ARG A 61 0.32 -40.99 -36.97
N LYS A 62 -0.36 -40.37 -37.93
CA LYS A 62 -0.24 -38.95 -38.25
C LYS A 62 -0.81 -38.06 -37.12
N MET A 63 -1.92 -38.47 -36.49
CA MET A 63 -2.46 -37.80 -35.28
C MET A 63 -1.49 -37.87 -34.10
N TYR A 64 -0.85 -39.02 -33.89
CA TYR A 64 0.16 -39.18 -32.85
C TYR A 64 1.38 -38.28 -33.09
N GLU A 65 1.87 -38.17 -34.30
CA GLU A 65 2.96 -37.27 -34.71
C GLU A 65 2.56 -35.82 -34.49
N MET A 66 1.34 -35.43 -34.86
CA MET A 66 0.82 -34.07 -34.58
C MET A 66 0.72 -33.75 -33.08
N ILE A 67 0.27 -34.69 -32.25
CA ILE A 67 0.22 -34.52 -30.78
C ILE A 67 1.60 -34.36 -30.22
N LEU A 68 2.59 -35.11 -30.67
CA LEU A 68 3.97 -34.96 -30.26
C LEU A 68 4.55 -33.58 -30.66
N GLU A 69 4.22 -33.12 -31.86
CA GLU A 69 4.65 -31.79 -32.34
C GLU A 69 4.01 -30.66 -31.53
N ILE A 70 2.71 -30.75 -31.25
CA ILE A 70 1.99 -29.82 -30.37
C ILE A 70 2.60 -29.83 -28.96
N GLY A 71 2.90 -31.00 -28.41
CA GLY A 71 3.58 -31.13 -27.12
C GLY A 71 4.94 -30.45 -27.07
N LYS A 72 5.73 -30.60 -28.16
CA LYS A 72 7.02 -29.90 -28.29
C LYS A 72 6.85 -28.38 -28.38
N LYS A 73 5.85 -27.89 -29.13
CA LYS A 73 5.52 -26.46 -29.26
C LYS A 73 5.04 -25.88 -27.92
N LEU A 74 4.19 -26.59 -27.19
CA LEU A 74 3.72 -26.18 -25.84
C LEU A 74 4.90 -26.06 -24.85
N ASN A 75 5.78 -27.05 -24.78
CA ASN A 75 6.96 -26.98 -23.94
C ASN A 75 7.90 -25.81 -24.33
N GLY A 76 7.97 -25.50 -25.64
CA GLY A 76 8.71 -24.33 -26.13
C GLY A 76 8.08 -23.00 -25.71
N LEU A 77 6.75 -22.91 -25.71
CA LEU A 77 6.00 -21.75 -25.27
C LEU A 77 6.12 -21.56 -23.76
N ASP A 78 5.99 -22.63 -22.95
CA ASP A 78 6.19 -22.56 -21.49
C ASP A 78 7.56 -22.00 -21.14
N LYS A 79 8.61 -22.44 -21.80
CA LYS A 79 9.97 -21.89 -21.60
C LYS A 79 10.06 -20.40 -21.95
N LYS A 80 9.44 -19.98 -23.06
CA LYS A 80 9.41 -18.55 -23.44
C LYS A 80 8.62 -17.71 -22.45
N VAL A 81 7.51 -18.23 -21.92
CA VAL A 81 6.71 -17.56 -20.88
C VAL A 81 7.53 -17.42 -19.59
N ASP A 82 8.27 -18.45 -19.19
CA ASP A 82 9.17 -18.39 -18.03
C ASP A 82 10.30 -17.39 -18.23
N GLU A 83 10.88 -17.34 -19.42
CA GLU A 83 11.92 -16.35 -19.77
C GLU A 83 11.35 -14.93 -19.77
N LEU A 84 10.17 -14.71 -20.35
CA LEU A 84 9.50 -13.42 -20.33
C LEU A 84 9.14 -12.99 -18.89
N ASN A 85 8.65 -13.90 -18.07
CA ASN A 85 8.38 -13.62 -16.66
C ASN A 85 9.64 -13.23 -15.89
N LYS A 86 10.76 -13.95 -16.12
CA LYS A 86 12.07 -13.58 -15.56
C LYS A 86 12.53 -12.22 -16.05
N TRP A 87 12.27 -11.90 -17.30
CA TRP A 87 12.61 -10.61 -17.92
C TRP A 87 11.76 -9.47 -17.35
N VAL A 88 10.44 -9.67 -17.19
CA VAL A 88 9.51 -8.73 -16.54
C VAL A 88 9.90 -8.49 -15.07
N ILE A 89 10.26 -9.55 -14.34
CA ILE A 89 10.74 -9.44 -12.96
C ILE A 89 12.08 -8.67 -12.88
N LYS A 90 13.01 -8.91 -13.82
CA LYS A 90 14.28 -8.16 -13.88
C LYS A 90 14.10 -6.71 -14.30
N LYS A 91 13.10 -6.39 -15.15
CA LYS A 91 12.79 -5.02 -15.58
C LYS A 91 11.96 -4.21 -14.58
N LYS A 92 11.43 -4.81 -13.50
CA LYS A 92 10.98 -4.03 -12.36
C LYS A 92 12.21 -3.37 -11.72
N LYS A 93 12.74 -2.33 -12.39
CA LYS A 93 13.65 -1.37 -11.75
C LYS A 93 13.00 -0.98 -10.43
N LYS A 94 13.72 -1.19 -9.33
CA LYS A 94 13.34 -0.58 -8.06
C LYS A 94 13.38 0.93 -8.31
N ILE A 95 12.21 1.53 -8.47
CA ILE A 95 12.12 2.98 -8.64
C ILE A 95 12.59 3.58 -7.32
N ASN A 96 13.68 4.35 -7.39
CA ASN A 96 14.09 5.15 -6.25
C ASN A 96 13.08 6.30 -6.14
N VAL A 97 12.29 6.30 -5.08
CA VAL A 97 11.22 7.29 -4.86
C VAL A 97 11.75 8.72 -4.88
N VAL A 98 12.91 8.95 -4.28
CA VAL A 98 13.54 10.29 -4.24
C VAL A 98 13.98 10.72 -5.62
N GLU A 99 14.59 9.84 -6.39
CA GLU A 99 15.00 10.09 -7.77
C GLU A 99 13.80 10.38 -8.68
N TRP A 100 12.72 9.59 -8.52
CA TRP A 100 11.49 9.80 -9.26
C TRP A 100 10.86 11.16 -8.94
N LEU A 101 10.74 11.51 -7.64
CA LEU A 101 10.20 12.80 -7.21
C LEU A 101 11.02 13.98 -7.76
N ASN A 102 12.35 13.90 -7.71
CA ASN A 102 13.25 14.95 -8.24
C ASN A 102 13.11 15.15 -9.74
N ASN A 103 12.77 14.10 -10.49
CA ASN A 103 12.64 14.19 -11.94
C ASN A 103 11.26 14.65 -12.41
N HIS A 104 10.20 14.49 -11.57
CA HIS A 104 8.83 14.68 -12.03
C HIS A 104 8.07 15.78 -11.28
N ILE A 105 8.48 16.11 -10.05
CA ILE A 105 7.72 17.04 -9.19
C ILE A 105 8.66 18.10 -8.62
N THR A 106 8.41 19.34 -9.01
CA THR A 106 9.09 20.52 -8.43
C THR A 106 8.03 21.44 -7.82
N PRO A 107 7.84 21.39 -6.49
CA PRO A 107 6.87 22.24 -5.80
C PRO A 107 7.28 23.72 -5.86
N GLU A 108 6.30 24.61 -5.85
CA GLU A 108 6.54 26.05 -5.78
C GLU A 108 7.15 26.52 -4.43
N ILE A 109 6.90 25.73 -3.37
CA ILE A 109 7.37 26.04 -2.01
C ILE A 109 8.14 24.86 -1.43
N ASN A 110 9.04 25.17 -0.51
CA ASN A 110 9.74 24.17 0.25
C ASN A 110 8.97 23.78 1.54
N PHE A 111 9.40 22.67 2.18
CA PHE A 111 8.75 22.17 3.40
C PHE A 111 8.82 23.17 4.57
N ASP A 112 9.89 23.92 4.70
CA ASP A 112 10.03 24.91 5.78
C ASP A 112 9.08 26.09 5.58
N SER A 113 8.79 26.48 4.35
CA SER A 113 7.84 27.55 4.00
C SER A 113 6.37 27.10 4.09
N LEU A 114 6.10 25.78 4.06
CA LEU A 114 4.74 25.23 4.19
C LEU A 114 4.03 25.76 5.46
N ILE A 115 4.77 25.96 6.55
CA ILE A 115 4.21 26.49 7.79
C ILE A 115 3.55 27.86 7.62
N GLU A 116 4.05 28.69 6.70
CA GLU A 116 3.53 30.05 6.47
C GLU A 116 2.17 30.00 5.79
N LYS A 117 1.96 29.01 4.93
CA LYS A 117 0.68 28.77 4.25
C LYS A 117 -0.38 28.11 5.13
N ILE A 118 -0.02 27.55 6.31
CA ILE A 118 -0.99 26.99 7.25
C ILE A 118 -1.76 28.11 7.94
N ILE A 119 -3.05 28.19 7.63
CA ILE A 119 -3.99 29.14 8.25
C ILE A 119 -4.81 28.39 9.29
N ILE A 120 -4.81 28.90 10.53
CA ILE A 120 -5.59 28.36 11.63
C ILE A 120 -6.70 29.36 11.94
N TYR A 121 -7.95 28.93 11.75
CA TYR A 121 -9.14 29.78 11.97
C TYR A 121 -9.60 29.69 13.42
N LYS A 122 -10.33 30.72 13.89
CA LYS A 122 -10.82 30.83 15.29
C LYS A 122 -11.75 29.69 15.71
N ASP A 123 -12.46 29.07 14.78
CA ASP A 123 -13.33 27.91 15.05
C ASP A 123 -12.53 26.67 15.53
N VAL A 124 -11.25 26.60 15.22
CA VAL A 124 -10.35 25.54 15.73
C VAL A 124 -10.23 25.57 17.25
N VAL A 125 -10.41 26.74 17.89
CA VAL A 125 -10.41 26.85 19.37
C VAL A 125 -11.58 26.06 19.96
N HIS A 126 -12.78 26.18 19.38
CA HIS A 126 -13.93 25.39 19.81
C HIS A 126 -13.73 23.89 19.58
N TYR A 127 -13.09 23.54 18.46
CA TYR A 127 -12.74 22.14 18.19
C TYR A 127 -11.72 21.59 19.21
N LEU A 128 -10.74 22.40 19.61
CA LEU A 128 -9.72 22.07 20.63
C LEU A 128 -10.35 21.83 22.02
N PHE A 129 -11.40 22.54 22.38
CA PHE A 129 -12.13 22.33 23.63
C PHE A 129 -12.72 20.92 23.73
N GLN A 130 -13.26 20.41 22.63
CA GLN A 130 -14.03 19.17 22.59
C GLN A 130 -13.19 17.92 22.25
N ASN A 131 -12.04 18.11 21.62
CA ASN A 131 -11.26 17.03 21.05
C ASN A 131 -9.85 16.91 21.66
N THR A 132 -9.16 15.81 21.35
CA THR A 132 -7.76 15.65 21.76
C THR A 132 -6.85 16.60 20.95
N PHE A 133 -5.66 16.85 21.46
CA PHE A 133 -4.70 17.69 20.76
C PHE A 133 -4.32 17.08 19.39
N ALA A 134 -4.13 15.76 19.31
CA ALA A 134 -3.81 15.08 18.05
C ALA A 134 -4.93 15.21 17.01
N ASP A 135 -6.20 15.13 17.43
CA ASP A 135 -7.36 15.32 16.55
C ASP A 135 -7.44 16.76 16.05
N THR A 136 -7.13 17.73 16.92
CA THR A 136 -7.07 19.15 16.55
C THR A 136 -5.98 19.41 15.52
N MET A 137 -4.79 18.84 15.69
CA MET A 137 -3.72 18.92 14.68
C MET A 137 -4.16 18.31 13.35
N ASN A 138 -4.80 17.13 13.38
CA ASN A 138 -5.32 16.49 12.18
C ASN A 138 -6.41 17.34 11.51
N HIS A 139 -7.28 18.02 12.27
CA HIS A 139 -8.27 18.95 11.74
C HIS A 139 -7.61 20.16 11.04
N ILE A 140 -6.56 20.74 11.62
CA ILE A 140 -5.78 21.81 10.99
C ILE A 140 -5.17 21.32 9.67
N PHE A 141 -4.55 20.13 9.66
CA PHE A 141 -3.92 19.58 8.46
C PHE A 141 -4.95 19.22 7.38
N SER A 142 -6.14 18.75 7.75
CA SER A 142 -7.20 18.45 6.78
C SER A 142 -7.65 19.66 5.99
N ARG A 143 -7.60 20.84 6.59
CA ARG A 143 -8.00 22.11 5.95
C ARG A 143 -6.88 22.73 5.11
N ASN A 144 -5.63 22.45 5.44
CA ASN A 144 -4.47 23.13 4.87
C ASN A 144 -3.61 22.25 3.99
N ILE A 145 -3.61 20.91 4.20
CA ILE A 145 -2.67 20.01 3.54
C ILE A 145 -3.36 18.93 2.70
N TYR A 146 -4.45 18.31 3.20
CA TYR A 146 -5.01 17.12 2.56
C TYR A 146 -5.88 17.37 1.32
N ASN A 147 -6.31 18.61 1.09
CA ASN A 147 -7.28 18.98 0.05
C ASN A 147 -6.68 19.76 -1.12
N VAL A 148 -5.35 19.83 -1.22
CA VAL A 148 -4.68 20.62 -2.27
C VAL A 148 -4.08 19.69 -3.31
N SER A 149 -3.97 20.17 -4.56
CA SER A 149 -3.48 19.37 -5.67
C SER A 149 -2.05 18.87 -5.42
N GLU A 150 -1.80 17.60 -5.76
CA GLU A 150 -0.56 16.88 -5.42
C GLU A 150 0.70 17.56 -5.98
N SER A 151 0.59 18.32 -7.10
CA SER A 151 1.73 18.96 -7.75
C SER A 151 2.31 20.19 -7.03
N GLU A 152 1.56 20.79 -6.09
CA GLU A 152 1.94 22.04 -5.44
C GLU A 152 2.56 21.85 -4.05
N TYR A 153 2.47 20.65 -3.48
CA TYR A 153 2.84 20.41 -2.09
C TYR A 153 4.25 19.85 -1.92
N PRO A 154 5.01 20.38 -0.96
CA PRO A 154 6.37 19.94 -0.68
C PRO A 154 6.44 18.72 0.25
N ILE A 155 5.38 17.87 0.29
CA ILE A 155 5.33 16.67 1.13
C ILE A 155 4.50 15.58 0.48
N PHE A 156 5.06 14.35 0.41
CA PHE A 156 4.41 13.15 -0.10
C PHE A 156 4.56 11.97 0.86
N ALA A 157 3.59 11.05 0.77
CA ALA A 157 3.66 9.74 1.39
C ALA A 157 3.16 8.67 0.42
N PHE A 158 3.77 7.48 0.43
CA PHE A 158 3.42 6.39 -0.50
C PHE A 158 2.99 5.13 0.23
N VAL A 159 2.00 4.43 -0.34
CA VAL A 159 1.48 3.16 0.21
C VAL A 159 2.59 2.12 0.35
N GLN A 160 3.58 2.14 -0.55
CA GLN A 160 4.68 1.19 -0.59
C GLN A 160 5.66 1.29 0.59
N LYS A 161 5.68 2.43 1.30
CA LYS A 161 6.54 2.63 2.47
C LYS A 161 5.74 3.25 3.61
N SER A 162 5.24 2.40 4.49
CA SER A 162 4.35 2.79 5.59
C SER A 162 4.98 3.82 6.52
N ASN A 163 4.21 4.87 6.86
CA ASN A 163 4.61 5.94 7.79
C ASN A 163 5.91 6.68 7.43
N VAL A 164 6.30 6.67 6.16
CA VAL A 164 7.41 7.47 5.64
C VAL A 164 6.87 8.61 4.81
N PHE A 165 7.42 9.79 5.02
CA PHE A 165 7.12 11.00 4.26
C PHE A 165 8.37 11.46 3.52
N TYR A 166 8.17 12.02 2.34
CA TYR A 166 9.18 12.67 1.53
C TYR A 166 8.86 14.16 1.48
N ILE A 167 9.88 15.00 1.66
CA ILE A 167 9.75 16.45 1.68
C ILE A 167 10.70 17.08 0.67
N TYR A 168 10.26 18.20 0.09
CA TYR A 168 11.08 19.03 -0.77
C TYR A 168 11.74 20.16 0.05
N GLU A 169 13.06 20.24 0.02
CA GLU A 169 13.78 21.26 0.77
C GLU A 169 14.02 22.54 -0.05
N ASN A 170 14.72 22.39 -1.16
CA ASN A 170 15.05 23.49 -2.07
C ASN A 170 15.57 22.89 -3.40
N GLU A 171 15.91 23.76 -4.37
CA GLU A 171 16.41 23.32 -5.67
C GLU A 171 17.73 22.55 -5.61
N GLU A 172 18.61 22.85 -4.63
CA GLU A 172 19.91 22.20 -4.48
C GLU A 172 19.80 20.82 -3.80
N ALA A 173 18.98 20.71 -2.74
CA ALA A 173 18.84 19.49 -1.96
C ALA A 173 17.76 18.55 -2.52
N GLY A 174 16.75 19.10 -3.22
CA GLY A 174 15.64 18.36 -3.80
C GLY A 174 14.75 17.68 -2.76
N TRP A 175 14.18 16.53 -3.17
CA TRP A 175 13.37 15.67 -2.31
C TRP A 175 14.23 14.81 -1.42
N MET A 176 13.80 14.64 -0.18
CA MET A 176 14.43 13.76 0.81
C MET A 176 13.40 13.12 1.74
N GLU A 177 13.81 12.09 2.45
CA GLU A 177 12.97 11.48 3.49
C GLU A 177 12.89 12.40 4.73
N LEU A 178 11.66 12.65 5.20
CA LEU A 178 11.40 13.45 6.39
C LEU A 178 11.92 12.74 7.65
N ASN A 179 12.93 13.29 8.27
CA ASN A 179 13.43 12.78 9.53
C ASN A 179 12.56 13.23 10.72
N ARG A 180 12.72 12.54 11.85
CA ARG A 180 11.96 12.81 13.08
C ARG A 180 12.15 14.25 13.57
N GLU A 181 13.36 14.77 13.53
CA GLU A 181 13.69 16.09 14.06
C GLU A 181 13.00 17.21 13.28
N LYS A 182 12.99 17.13 11.96
CA LYS A 182 12.27 18.07 11.08
C LYS A 182 10.77 18.00 11.31
N LEU A 183 10.21 16.79 11.45
CA LEU A 183 8.78 16.64 11.76
C LEU A 183 8.45 17.28 13.11
N VAL A 184 9.20 17.03 14.15
CA VAL A 184 9.00 17.64 15.47
C VAL A 184 9.11 19.17 15.40
N LYS A 185 10.12 19.70 14.68
CA LYS A 185 10.28 21.14 14.45
C LYS A 185 9.06 21.75 13.75
N PHE A 186 8.56 21.09 12.71
CA PHE A 186 7.37 21.51 11.99
C PHE A 186 6.12 21.53 12.90
N LEU A 187 5.89 20.44 13.64
CA LEU A 187 4.74 20.34 14.57
C LEU A 187 4.81 21.40 15.68
N ASN A 188 5.99 21.69 16.22
CA ASN A 188 6.19 22.75 17.21
C ASN A 188 5.83 24.14 16.63
N ARG A 189 6.16 24.42 15.38
CA ARG A 189 5.79 25.69 14.73
C ARG A 189 4.28 25.80 14.54
N VAL A 190 3.60 24.71 14.12
CA VAL A 190 2.13 24.68 14.03
C VAL A 190 1.49 24.85 15.40
N HIS A 191 2.01 24.15 16.41
CA HIS A 191 1.56 24.29 17.80
C HIS A 191 1.69 25.73 18.29
N THR A 192 2.81 26.38 18.02
CA THR A 192 3.03 27.80 18.40
C THR A 192 1.99 28.73 17.74
N LYS A 193 1.65 28.50 16.46
CA LYS A 193 0.58 29.25 15.79
C LYS A 193 -0.79 29.02 16.44
N LEU A 194 -1.12 27.77 16.74
CA LEU A 194 -2.37 27.44 17.43
C LEU A 194 -2.42 28.05 18.83
N TYR A 195 -1.34 27.99 19.58
CA TYR A 195 -1.27 28.55 20.91
C TYR A 195 -1.44 30.08 20.91
N ARG A 196 -0.81 30.78 19.98
CA ARG A 196 -1.01 32.23 19.80
C ARG A 196 -2.46 32.57 19.50
N LEU A 197 -3.08 31.85 18.56
CA LEU A 197 -4.49 32.03 18.24
C LEU A 197 -5.41 31.79 19.46
N TYR A 198 -5.11 30.77 20.25
CA TYR A 198 -5.84 30.48 21.48
C TYR A 198 -5.70 31.60 22.52
N LEU A 199 -4.50 32.16 22.69
CA LEU A 199 -4.29 33.30 23.60
C LEU A 199 -5.03 34.57 23.11
N GLU A 200 -5.04 34.84 21.81
CA GLU A 200 -5.80 35.93 21.23
C GLU A 200 -7.30 35.74 21.47
N TRP A 201 -7.82 34.54 21.24
CA TRP A 201 -9.18 34.16 21.50
C TRP A 201 -9.54 34.35 23.00
N LYS A 202 -8.68 33.91 23.92
CA LYS A 202 -8.88 34.16 25.39
C LYS A 202 -8.94 35.65 25.72
N LYS A 203 -8.10 36.44 25.09
CA LYS A 203 -8.09 37.89 25.30
C LYS A 203 -9.39 38.56 24.81
N GLU A 204 -9.87 38.18 23.65
CA GLU A 204 -11.11 38.70 23.07
C GLU A 204 -12.36 38.28 23.87
N ASN A 205 -12.32 37.10 24.48
CA ASN A 205 -13.46 36.55 25.24
C ASN A 205 -13.30 36.67 26.76
N ARG A 206 -12.42 37.56 27.21
CA ARG A 206 -12.06 37.68 28.65
C ARG A 206 -13.27 37.87 29.57
N THR A 207 -14.19 38.77 29.25
CA THR A 207 -15.37 39.04 30.04
C THR A 207 -16.27 37.80 30.15
N HIS A 208 -16.50 37.09 29.04
CA HIS A 208 -17.29 35.85 29.04
C HIS A 208 -16.61 34.74 29.87
N ILE A 209 -15.29 34.66 29.86
CA ILE A 209 -14.54 33.68 30.67
C ILE A 209 -14.63 34.02 32.16
N GLU A 210 -14.63 35.32 32.52
CA GLU A 210 -14.76 35.79 33.92
C GLU A 210 -16.18 35.56 34.44
N ASP A 211 -17.22 35.69 33.61
CA ASP A 211 -18.63 35.55 33.97
C ASP A 211 -19.12 34.07 33.98
N ASP A 212 -18.45 33.15 33.27
CA ASP A 212 -18.83 31.73 33.19
C ASP A 212 -17.73 30.81 33.76
N GLU A 213 -17.97 30.30 34.98
CA GLU A 213 -17.07 29.39 35.68
C GLU A 213 -16.78 28.12 34.86
N LYS A 214 -17.74 27.57 34.10
CA LYS A 214 -17.56 26.39 33.29
C LYS A 214 -16.60 26.68 32.13
N LEU A 215 -16.77 27.83 31.49
CA LEU A 215 -15.88 28.27 30.39
C LEU A 215 -14.48 28.55 30.92
N SER A 216 -14.35 29.16 32.11
CA SER A 216 -13.08 29.38 32.78
C SER A 216 -12.34 28.10 33.05
N LEU A 217 -13.00 27.10 33.66
CA LEU A 217 -12.41 25.75 33.88
C LEU A 217 -12.03 25.05 32.58
N LEU A 218 -12.83 25.21 31.51
CA LEU A 218 -12.52 24.63 30.20
C LEU A 218 -11.29 25.26 29.58
N CYS A 219 -11.13 26.57 29.72
CA CYS A 219 -9.95 27.32 29.30
C CYS A 219 -8.69 26.85 30.04
N ASP A 220 -8.79 26.65 31.35
CA ASP A 220 -7.64 26.18 32.14
C ASP A 220 -7.22 24.76 31.75
N LYS A 221 -8.20 23.83 31.63
CA LYS A 221 -7.94 22.48 31.13
C LYS A 221 -7.30 22.49 29.74
N THR A 222 -7.73 23.38 28.86
CA THR A 222 -7.20 23.51 27.51
C THR A 222 -5.79 24.10 27.52
N THR A 223 -5.55 25.07 28.40
CA THR A 223 -4.19 25.62 28.60
C THR A 223 -3.21 24.52 29.05
N CYS A 224 -3.59 23.74 30.08
CA CYS A 224 -2.79 22.58 30.51
C CYS A 224 -2.59 21.57 29.35
N LYS A 225 -3.68 21.20 28.64
CA LYS A 225 -3.60 20.31 27.48
C LYS A 225 -2.59 20.77 26.43
N MET A 226 -2.49 22.07 26.17
CA MET A 226 -1.54 22.63 25.20
C MET A 226 -0.12 22.71 25.75
N MET A 227 0.04 23.04 27.03
CA MET A 227 1.35 23.13 27.66
C MET A 227 2.02 21.78 27.88
N ASP A 228 1.23 20.72 28.09
CA ASP A 228 1.72 19.35 28.31
C ASP A 228 2.14 18.65 27.00
N VAL A 229 1.97 19.30 25.84
CA VAL A 229 2.34 18.70 24.56
C VAL A 229 3.86 18.64 24.42
N ASP A 230 4.37 17.41 24.38
CA ASP A 230 5.74 17.12 24.01
C ASP A 230 5.79 16.19 22.81
N PHE A 231 6.13 16.73 21.64
CA PHE A 231 6.26 15.96 20.39
C PHE A 231 7.48 15.00 20.38
N ARG A 232 8.30 14.98 21.45
CA ARG A 232 9.33 13.95 21.63
C ARG A 232 8.74 12.64 22.11
N GLN A 233 7.53 12.68 22.70
CA GLN A 233 6.81 11.49 23.12
C GLN A 233 6.19 10.79 21.90
N GLU A 234 6.49 9.49 21.75
CA GLU A 234 6.01 8.69 20.63
C GLU A 234 4.47 8.54 20.61
N SER A 235 3.81 8.62 21.77
CA SER A 235 2.35 8.53 21.89
C SER A 235 1.60 9.62 21.11
N ILE A 236 2.07 10.86 21.18
CA ILE A 236 1.50 12.01 20.48
C ILE A 236 1.98 12.05 19.03
N LEU A 237 3.31 11.96 18.85
CA LEU A 237 3.94 12.01 17.55
C LEU A 237 3.44 10.90 16.63
N GLY A 238 3.37 9.67 17.15
CA GLY A 238 2.90 8.51 16.40
C GLY A 238 1.45 8.63 15.94
N LYS A 239 0.54 9.16 16.78
CA LYS A 239 -0.86 9.42 16.40
C LYS A 239 -0.94 10.45 15.28
N ILE A 240 -0.27 11.59 15.41
CA ILE A 240 -0.27 12.65 14.39
C ILE A 240 0.30 12.11 13.08
N ARG A 241 1.45 11.44 13.15
CA ARG A 241 2.12 10.84 11.99
C ARG A 241 1.25 9.81 11.28
N SER A 242 0.59 8.92 12.02
CA SER A 242 -0.31 7.92 11.45
C SER A 242 -1.53 8.55 10.79
N ASN A 243 -2.11 9.58 11.42
CA ASN A 243 -3.23 10.33 10.85
C ASN A 243 -2.84 11.03 9.54
N MET A 244 -1.70 11.73 9.54
CA MET A 244 -1.15 12.36 8.33
C MET A 244 -0.92 11.33 7.23
N TYR A 245 -0.23 10.23 7.55
CA TYR A 245 0.04 9.16 6.59
C TYR A 245 -1.24 8.57 6.01
N GLY A 246 -2.22 8.26 6.86
CA GLY A 246 -3.50 7.68 6.42
C GLY A 246 -4.25 8.55 5.40
N ARG A 247 -4.09 9.88 5.48
CA ARG A 247 -4.77 10.86 4.60
C ARG A 247 -3.98 11.24 3.36
N MET A 248 -2.64 11.20 3.46
CA MET A 248 -1.74 11.69 2.38
C MET A 248 -1.17 10.57 1.51
N LYS A 249 -1.30 9.30 1.93
CA LYS A 249 -0.71 8.19 1.19
C LYS A 249 -1.29 8.04 -0.21
N THR A 250 -0.44 8.07 -1.20
CA THR A 250 -0.76 7.85 -2.62
C THR A 250 -0.13 6.54 -3.11
N ASP A 251 -0.78 5.84 -4.03
CA ASP A 251 -0.20 4.64 -4.63
C ASP A 251 0.76 5.05 -5.76
N MET A 252 2.04 4.79 -5.55
CA MET A 252 3.07 5.08 -6.55
C MET A 252 2.84 4.36 -7.88
N LYS A 253 2.15 3.21 -7.88
CA LYS A 253 1.81 2.50 -9.11
C LYS A 253 0.88 3.31 -10.00
N ALA A 254 -0.08 4.03 -9.41
CA ALA A 254 -0.98 4.89 -10.16
C ALA A 254 -0.25 6.08 -10.80
N LEU A 255 0.79 6.60 -10.15
CA LEU A 255 1.60 7.70 -10.67
C LEU A 255 2.56 7.25 -11.79
N VAL A 256 3.06 6.03 -11.72
CA VAL A 256 4.00 5.47 -12.72
C VAL A 256 3.26 4.95 -13.96
N GLU A 257 2.01 4.49 -13.84
CA GLU A 257 1.20 4.04 -14.99
C GLU A 257 0.78 5.21 -15.90
N TYR A 258 0.72 6.44 -15.39
CA TYR A 258 0.42 7.64 -16.21
C TYR A 258 1.61 8.11 -17.09
N ASP A 259 2.84 7.71 -16.78
CA ASP A 259 4.02 8.08 -17.58
C ASP A 259 4.30 7.11 -18.75
N PHE A 260 3.48 6.07 -18.92
CA PHE A 260 3.55 5.12 -20.05
C PHE A 260 2.37 5.34 -21.01
N GLU A 261 2.26 6.49 -21.65
CA GLU A 261 1.59 6.59 -22.94
C GLU A 261 2.55 6.09 -24.04
N PHE A 262 2.15 4.97 -24.66
CA PHE A 262 2.83 4.39 -25.83
C PHE A 262 2.39 5.11 -27.11
#